data_29209847826473e0bcbf07e1a57a32a4
#
_entry.id   29209847826473e0bcbf07e1a57a32a4
#
_cell.length_a   1.000
_cell.length_b   1.000
_cell.length_c   1.000
_cell.angle_alpha   90.00
_cell.angle_beta   90.00
_cell.angle_gamma   90.00
#
_symmetry.space_group_name_H-M   'P 1'
#
loop_
_entity.id
_entity.type
_entity.pdbx_description
1 polymer ?
#
loop_
_entity_poly.entity_id
_entity_poly.type
_entity_poly.pdbx_seq_one_letter_code
_entity_poly.pdbx_strand_id
1 'polypeptide(L)'
;MKYEITITKTTKPNPKPVDESKLGFGKIFTDHMFLMDYSVEEGWHDARIVPFGPIPLHPASTVLHYGAEIFEGMKAYRAEDGTIRMFRPMENVRRLNQSAERLCLPTLDEEGCLDIFNTMVTLEKDWVPHSEGTSLYLRPFLFGNDPHLGVHAVKEAMFCLICSPVGAYYAEGLNPVKIAIESEDVRAVRGGTGYAKCGGNYAASLRAGKRAEEQGYTQVLWLDGVERKYIEEVGAMNVMFKIDGKIVTPALSGSILPGITRKSCLELMRSWGYDIQERQISVDELLEAASSGKLEEAWGTGTAAVVSPIGQLFYGGNTYQISDNQIGELTQKLYDELTGIQWGKKADSFGWSHVVCNG
;
A
#
# COMPACT_ATOMS: atom_id res chain seq x y z
N MET A 1 1.32 27.06 -4.66
CA MET A 1 1.70 26.11 -3.58
C MET A 1 1.12 26.61 -2.27
N LYS A 2 0.43 25.78 -1.53
CA LYS A 2 -0.17 26.19 -0.24
C LYS A 2 0.85 26.22 0.89
N TYR A 3 1.85 25.36 0.84
CA TYR A 3 2.97 25.34 1.78
C TYR A 3 4.20 25.93 1.11
N GLU A 4 4.87 26.91 1.78
CA GLU A 4 6.13 27.43 1.32
C GLU A 4 7.24 26.47 1.74
N ILE A 5 7.90 25.83 0.76
CA ILE A 5 8.88 24.77 1.00
C ILE A 5 10.30 25.33 0.89
N THR A 6 11.05 25.29 1.98
CA THR A 6 12.48 25.58 1.97
C THR A 6 13.26 24.35 1.50
N ILE A 7 14.18 24.51 0.54
CA ILE A 7 14.97 23.39 0.00
C ILE A 7 16.45 23.56 0.31
N THR A 8 16.99 22.64 1.09
CA THR A 8 18.41 22.50 1.37
C THR A 8 18.95 21.26 0.69
N LYS A 9 19.69 21.44 -0.41
CA LYS A 9 20.25 20.30 -1.15
C LYS A 9 21.47 19.70 -0.44
N THR A 10 21.61 18.37 -0.55
CA THR A 10 22.83 17.71 -0.08
C THR A 10 24.05 18.15 -0.87
N THR A 11 25.17 18.29 -0.17
CA THR A 11 26.48 18.54 -0.80
C THR A 11 27.23 17.24 -1.12
N LYS A 12 26.67 16.09 -0.71
CA LYS A 12 27.24 14.74 -0.90
C LYS A 12 26.14 13.79 -1.38
N PRO A 13 25.75 13.87 -2.66
CA PRO A 13 24.72 12.97 -3.19
C PRO A 13 25.22 11.51 -3.15
N ASN A 14 24.30 10.59 -2.87
CA ASN A 14 24.57 9.17 -2.90
C ASN A 14 24.79 8.69 -4.35
N PRO A 15 25.67 7.68 -4.57
CA PRO A 15 25.75 7.05 -5.90
C PRO A 15 24.42 6.36 -6.21
N LYS A 16 23.91 6.62 -7.40
CA LYS A 16 22.68 5.95 -7.88
C LYS A 16 22.98 4.49 -8.23
N PRO A 17 22.04 3.56 -7.96
CA PRO A 17 22.20 2.16 -8.32
C PRO A 17 22.43 2.00 -9.82
N VAL A 18 23.52 1.32 -10.19
CA VAL A 18 23.85 1.02 -11.59
C VAL A 18 23.09 -0.21 -12.09
N ASP A 19 22.87 -1.20 -11.21
CA ASP A 19 22.15 -2.43 -11.50
C ASP A 19 20.76 -2.39 -10.85
N GLU A 20 19.77 -1.97 -11.62
CA GLU A 20 18.38 -1.81 -11.15
C GLU A 20 17.70 -3.16 -10.83
N SER A 21 18.26 -4.30 -11.31
CA SER A 21 17.75 -5.63 -10.97
C SER A 21 17.96 -5.99 -9.50
N LYS A 22 18.86 -5.29 -8.81
CA LYS A 22 19.25 -5.52 -7.40
C LYS A 22 18.62 -4.52 -6.42
N LEU A 23 17.73 -3.66 -6.85
CA LEU A 23 17.13 -2.63 -6.01
C LEU A 23 16.44 -3.20 -4.75
N GLY A 24 15.75 -4.33 -4.88
CA GLY A 24 14.93 -4.85 -3.79
C GLY A 24 13.81 -3.87 -3.40
N PHE A 25 13.38 -3.88 -2.14
CA PHE A 25 12.33 -3.00 -1.66
C PHE A 25 12.75 -2.30 -0.35
N GLY A 26 12.76 -0.95 -0.36
CA GLY A 26 12.94 -0.12 0.84
C GLY A 26 14.32 -0.18 1.50
N LYS A 27 15.38 -0.55 0.79
CA LYS A 27 16.77 -0.65 1.31
C LYS A 27 17.66 0.52 0.89
N ILE A 28 17.33 1.17 -0.20
CA ILE A 28 18.06 2.30 -0.77
C ILE A 28 17.15 3.51 -0.70
N PHE A 29 17.66 4.66 -0.30
CA PHE A 29 16.90 5.91 -0.20
C PHE A 29 17.50 6.99 -1.07
N THR A 30 16.65 7.93 -1.49
CA THR A 30 17.07 9.10 -2.27
C THR A 30 17.91 10.08 -1.43
N ASP A 31 18.41 11.12 -2.07
CA ASP A 31 19.32 12.09 -1.43
C ASP A 31 18.64 12.98 -0.39
N HIS A 32 17.32 13.18 -0.51
CA HIS A 32 16.59 14.11 0.35
C HIS A 32 15.34 13.47 0.96
N MET A 33 14.81 14.10 2.00
CA MET A 33 13.52 13.83 2.62
C MET A 33 12.78 15.14 2.85
N PHE A 34 11.43 15.06 2.85
CA PHE A 34 10.57 16.18 3.22
C PHE A 34 10.16 16.05 4.68
N LEU A 35 10.12 17.17 5.39
CA LEU A 35 9.66 17.32 6.77
C LEU A 35 8.77 18.55 6.88
N MET A 36 7.70 18.46 7.70
CA MET A 36 6.85 19.59 8.05
C MET A 36 6.30 19.38 9.46
N ASP A 37 6.38 20.39 10.29
CA ASP A 37 5.95 20.33 11.68
C ASP A 37 4.52 20.87 11.83
N TYR A 38 3.83 20.40 12.88
CA TYR A 38 2.51 20.84 13.27
C TYR A 38 2.46 21.11 14.77
N SER A 39 1.85 22.22 15.15
CA SER A 39 1.36 22.46 16.50
C SER A 39 -0.07 22.99 16.48
N VAL A 40 -0.80 22.86 17.59
CA VAL A 40 -2.17 23.41 17.68
C VAL A 40 -2.19 24.93 17.65
N GLU A 41 -1.10 25.59 18.01
CA GLU A 41 -0.93 27.04 18.03
C GLU A 41 -0.65 27.61 16.64
N GLU A 42 0.19 26.97 15.84
CA GLU A 42 0.69 27.48 14.55
C GLU A 42 0.05 26.77 13.35
N GLY A 43 -0.55 25.59 13.56
CA GLY A 43 -0.97 24.71 12.48
C GLY A 43 0.25 24.06 11.80
N TRP A 44 0.15 23.75 10.51
CA TRP A 44 1.25 23.23 9.72
C TRP A 44 2.27 24.34 9.38
N HIS A 45 3.53 24.16 9.74
CA HIS A 45 4.62 25.12 9.57
C HIS A 45 5.96 24.45 9.25
N ASP A 46 6.96 25.25 8.90
CA ASP A 46 8.34 24.84 8.64
C ASP A 46 8.47 23.68 7.62
N ALA A 47 7.73 23.79 6.51
CA ALA A 47 7.81 22.84 5.41
C ALA A 47 9.19 22.93 4.74
N ARG A 48 9.93 21.82 4.73
CA ARG A 48 11.33 21.79 4.28
C ARG A 48 11.71 20.47 3.61
N ILE A 49 12.54 20.55 2.58
CA ILE A 49 13.28 19.43 2.02
C ILE A 49 14.73 19.54 2.48
N VAL A 50 15.23 18.49 3.10
CA VAL A 50 16.57 18.43 3.70
C VAL A 50 17.29 17.16 3.23
N PRO A 51 18.63 17.07 3.37
CA PRO A 51 19.35 15.82 3.13
C PRO A 51 18.76 14.66 3.93
N PHE A 52 18.65 13.48 3.31
CA PHE A 52 18.16 12.27 3.97
C PHE A 52 19.04 11.91 5.17
N GLY A 53 18.42 11.70 6.32
CA GLY A 53 19.15 11.38 7.56
C GLY A 53 18.22 11.06 8.73
N PRO A 54 18.79 10.88 9.93
CA PRO A 54 18.02 10.63 11.14
C PRO A 54 17.06 11.77 11.49
N ILE A 55 15.87 11.43 11.97
CA ILE A 55 14.91 12.37 12.56
C ILE A 55 15.11 12.34 14.08
N PRO A 56 15.51 13.45 14.73
CA PRO A 56 15.64 13.51 16.18
C PRO A 56 14.24 13.50 16.82
N LEU A 57 14.00 12.57 17.75
CA LEU A 57 12.77 12.48 18.51
C LEU A 57 13.05 12.61 20.01
N HIS A 58 12.16 13.30 20.73
CA HIS A 58 12.22 13.29 22.19
C HIS A 58 11.84 11.87 22.69
N PRO A 59 12.54 11.31 23.72
CA PRO A 59 12.24 9.97 24.21
C PRO A 59 10.79 9.75 24.68
N ALA A 60 10.07 10.80 25.06
CA ALA A 60 8.66 10.76 25.43
C ALA A 60 7.70 11.04 24.29
N SER A 61 8.16 11.13 23.03
CA SER A 61 7.27 11.35 21.87
C SER A 61 6.17 10.29 21.81
N THR A 62 4.93 10.71 21.63
CA THR A 62 3.72 9.85 21.68
C THR A 62 3.79 8.68 20.72
N VAL A 63 4.39 8.86 19.55
CA VAL A 63 4.58 7.77 18.57
C VAL A 63 5.35 6.57 19.14
N LEU A 64 6.36 6.82 19.98
CA LEU A 64 7.22 5.77 20.55
C LEU A 64 6.51 4.91 21.58
N HIS A 65 5.45 5.41 22.21
CA HIS A 65 4.74 4.74 23.32
C HIS A 65 3.34 4.26 22.94
N TYR A 66 2.64 5.01 22.08
CA TYR A 66 1.22 4.77 21.81
C TYR A 66 0.94 4.52 20.32
N GLY A 67 1.97 4.50 19.46
CA GLY A 67 1.82 4.21 18.04
C GLY A 67 0.90 5.22 17.32
N ALA A 68 0.89 6.49 17.75
CA ALA A 68 0.14 7.57 17.11
C ALA A 68 0.80 7.93 15.77
N GLU A 69 0.60 7.09 14.74
CA GLU A 69 1.30 7.15 13.47
C GLU A 69 0.43 6.56 12.36
N ILE A 70 0.50 7.18 11.19
CA ILE A 70 -0.10 6.72 9.94
C ILE A 70 0.91 6.85 8.80
N PHE A 71 0.70 6.07 7.74
CA PHE A 71 1.55 6.16 6.58
C PHE A 71 0.80 5.89 5.28
N GLU A 72 1.43 6.24 4.17
CA GLU A 72 0.96 5.91 2.84
C GLU A 72 2.05 5.23 2.02
N GLY A 73 1.67 4.71 0.86
CA GLY A 73 2.59 4.14 -0.09
C GLY A 73 2.05 4.30 -1.49
N MET A 74 2.83 4.95 -2.33
CA MET A 74 2.56 5.13 -3.75
C MET A 74 3.86 5.05 -4.55
N LYS A 75 3.76 5.06 -5.86
CA LYS A 75 4.91 4.92 -6.75
C LYS A 75 4.91 6.01 -7.81
N ALA A 76 6.10 6.48 -8.16
CA ALA A 76 6.35 7.25 -9.36
C ALA A 76 7.05 6.37 -10.40
N TYR A 77 6.59 6.45 -11.63
CA TYR A 77 7.03 5.62 -12.74
C TYR A 77 7.61 6.49 -13.85
N ARG A 78 8.67 6.01 -14.49
CA ARG A 78 9.22 6.63 -15.70
C ARG A 78 8.61 5.96 -16.92
N ALA A 79 7.86 6.71 -17.70
CA ALA A 79 7.31 6.24 -18.97
C ALA A 79 8.36 6.24 -20.08
N GLU A 80 8.06 5.56 -21.19
CA GLU A 80 8.96 5.46 -22.36
C GLU A 80 9.23 6.82 -23.02
N ASP A 81 8.29 7.77 -22.95
CA ASP A 81 8.44 9.15 -23.40
C ASP A 81 9.30 10.02 -22.48
N GLY A 82 9.82 9.46 -21.39
CA GLY A 82 10.61 10.12 -20.37
C GLY A 82 9.78 10.85 -19.31
N THR A 83 8.47 10.96 -19.45
CA THR A 83 7.65 11.59 -18.41
C THR A 83 7.64 10.77 -17.11
N ILE A 84 7.63 11.46 -15.97
CA ILE A 84 7.46 10.85 -14.66
C ILE A 84 6.04 11.08 -14.20
N ARG A 85 5.37 10.01 -13.79
CA ARG A 85 3.97 10.02 -13.41
C ARG A 85 3.69 9.23 -12.14
N MET A 86 2.67 9.62 -11.39
CA MET A 86 2.12 8.89 -10.24
C MET A 86 0.74 8.34 -10.59
N PHE A 87 0.37 7.23 -9.97
CA PHE A 87 -0.93 6.59 -10.18
C PHE A 87 -1.89 6.95 -9.06
N ARG A 88 -2.97 7.70 -9.38
CA ARG A 88 -4.06 8.14 -8.47
C ARG A 88 -3.56 8.78 -7.15
N PRO A 89 -2.57 9.68 -7.16
CA PRO A 89 -1.95 10.19 -5.93
C PRO A 89 -2.95 10.90 -5.00
N MET A 90 -3.97 11.56 -5.54
CA MET A 90 -5.01 12.23 -4.75
C MET A 90 -5.83 11.24 -3.89
N GLU A 91 -6.03 10.01 -4.35
CA GLU A 91 -6.67 8.96 -3.54
C GLU A 91 -5.81 8.59 -2.32
N ASN A 92 -4.48 8.60 -2.47
CA ASN A 92 -3.57 8.39 -1.34
C ASN A 92 -3.63 9.56 -0.36
N VAL A 93 -3.69 10.81 -0.85
CA VAL A 93 -3.84 12.00 0.01
C VAL A 93 -5.13 11.93 0.83
N ARG A 94 -6.25 11.60 0.21
CA ARG A 94 -7.55 11.47 0.89
C ARG A 94 -7.54 10.35 1.93
N ARG A 95 -6.92 9.21 1.61
CA ARG A 95 -6.82 8.10 2.55
C ARG A 95 -5.85 8.39 3.70
N LEU A 96 -4.78 9.16 3.46
CA LEU A 96 -3.90 9.68 4.51
C LEU A 96 -4.71 10.52 5.51
N ASN A 97 -5.53 11.46 5.03
CA ASN A 97 -6.39 12.29 5.87
C ASN A 97 -7.44 11.46 6.62
N GLN A 98 -8.09 10.49 5.96
CA GLN A 98 -9.02 9.57 6.61
C GLN A 98 -8.34 8.77 7.75
N SER A 99 -7.10 8.35 7.55
CA SER A 99 -6.31 7.67 8.59
C SER A 99 -5.92 8.63 9.71
N ALA A 100 -5.58 9.89 9.40
CA ALA A 100 -5.27 10.92 10.37
C ALA A 100 -6.48 11.21 11.27
N GLU A 101 -7.65 11.42 10.70
CA GLU A 101 -8.90 11.64 11.44
C GLU A 101 -9.19 10.48 12.43
N ARG A 102 -8.97 9.22 11.99
CA ARG A 102 -9.20 8.05 12.85
C ARG A 102 -8.29 8.02 14.08
N LEU A 103 -7.07 8.52 13.97
CA LEU A 103 -6.08 8.52 15.05
C LEU A 103 -5.98 9.90 15.76
N CYS A 104 -6.88 10.84 15.50
CA CYS A 104 -6.82 12.20 16.03
C CYS A 104 -5.47 12.89 15.75
N LEU A 105 -4.90 12.63 14.58
CA LEU A 105 -3.77 13.34 14.01
C LEU A 105 -4.26 14.51 13.15
N PRO A 106 -3.46 15.59 12.97
CA PRO A 106 -3.85 16.70 12.11
C PRO A 106 -3.94 16.27 10.63
N THR A 107 -4.97 16.74 9.93
CA THR A 107 -5.13 16.53 8.49
C THR A 107 -4.31 17.53 7.68
N LEU A 108 -3.96 17.16 6.45
CA LEU A 108 -3.26 18.00 5.48
C LEU A 108 -4.26 18.58 4.48
N ASP A 109 -3.94 19.75 3.95
CA ASP A 109 -4.62 20.25 2.76
C ASP A 109 -4.32 19.33 1.58
N GLU A 110 -5.36 18.89 0.84
CA GLU A 110 -5.22 17.88 -0.22
C GLU A 110 -4.32 18.36 -1.36
N GLU A 111 -4.55 19.57 -1.86
CA GLU A 111 -3.76 20.18 -2.94
C GLU A 111 -2.32 20.45 -2.50
N GLY A 112 -2.15 20.99 -1.28
CA GLY A 112 -0.83 21.22 -0.70
C GLY A 112 -0.03 19.93 -0.50
N CYS A 113 -0.67 18.85 -0.10
CA CYS A 113 -0.03 17.55 0.03
C CYS A 113 0.40 16.99 -1.34
N LEU A 114 -0.44 17.12 -2.37
CA LEU A 114 -0.07 16.74 -3.74
C LEU A 114 1.10 17.57 -4.26
N ASP A 115 1.14 18.88 -3.97
CA ASP A 115 2.27 19.76 -4.33
C ASP A 115 3.57 19.30 -3.67
N ILE A 116 3.53 18.83 -2.42
CA ILE A 116 4.70 18.25 -1.73
C ILE A 116 5.20 17.02 -2.50
N PHE A 117 4.29 16.11 -2.90
CA PHE A 117 4.67 14.92 -3.67
C PHE A 117 5.29 15.28 -5.01
N ASN A 118 4.68 16.21 -5.75
CA ASN A 118 5.20 16.70 -7.03
C ASN A 118 6.59 17.32 -6.88
N THR A 119 6.78 18.16 -5.85
CA THR A 119 8.07 18.83 -5.58
C THR A 119 9.15 17.82 -5.26
N MET A 120 8.84 16.84 -4.41
CA MET A 120 9.80 15.81 -4.01
C MET A 120 10.18 14.90 -5.18
N VAL A 121 9.22 14.43 -5.97
CA VAL A 121 9.48 13.60 -7.15
C VAL A 121 10.27 14.37 -8.20
N THR A 122 9.95 15.65 -8.42
CA THR A 122 10.69 16.51 -9.36
C THR A 122 12.14 16.73 -8.93
N LEU A 123 12.39 16.93 -7.62
CA LEU A 123 13.74 17.07 -7.08
C LEU A 123 14.55 15.77 -7.23
N GLU A 124 13.90 14.64 -6.97
CA GLU A 124 14.51 13.30 -6.98
C GLU A 124 14.30 12.55 -8.29
N LYS A 125 13.94 13.23 -9.38
CA LYS A 125 13.60 12.61 -10.65
C LYS A 125 14.65 11.64 -11.18
N ASP A 126 15.93 11.94 -10.97
CA ASP A 126 17.04 11.08 -11.39
C ASP A 126 17.16 9.76 -10.57
N TRP A 127 16.38 9.62 -9.49
CA TRP A 127 16.24 8.40 -8.70
C TRP A 127 15.08 7.52 -9.17
N VAL A 128 14.24 8.00 -10.08
CA VAL A 128 13.18 7.19 -10.71
C VAL A 128 13.83 6.22 -11.69
N PRO A 129 13.82 4.92 -11.40
CA PRO A 129 14.53 3.94 -12.23
C PRO A 129 13.97 3.85 -13.66
N HIS A 130 14.75 3.24 -14.57
CA HIS A 130 14.44 3.12 -16.00
C HIS A 130 13.96 1.73 -16.41
N SER A 131 14.40 0.69 -15.68
CA SER A 131 14.10 -0.69 -16.05
C SER A 131 12.64 -1.05 -15.82
N GLU A 132 12.10 -1.91 -16.66
CA GLU A 132 10.74 -2.42 -16.53
C GLU A 132 10.53 -3.10 -15.15
N GLY A 133 9.36 -2.92 -14.56
CA GLY A 133 9.04 -3.43 -13.23
C GLY A 133 9.58 -2.60 -12.07
N THR A 134 10.44 -1.61 -12.33
CA THR A 134 11.01 -0.74 -11.31
C THR A 134 10.19 0.55 -11.12
N SER A 135 10.39 1.25 -10.02
CA SER A 135 9.70 2.52 -9.72
C SER A 135 10.38 3.25 -8.57
N LEU A 136 10.06 4.52 -8.38
CA LEU A 136 10.38 5.24 -7.16
C LEU A 136 9.19 5.08 -6.19
N TYR A 137 9.43 4.44 -5.06
CA TYR A 137 8.43 4.29 -4.00
C TYR A 137 8.44 5.51 -3.08
N LEU A 138 7.29 6.13 -2.91
CA LEU A 138 7.08 7.24 -1.99
C LEU A 138 6.44 6.71 -0.70
N ARG A 139 7.03 7.05 0.45
CA ARG A 139 6.54 6.73 1.79
C ARG A 139 6.24 8.01 2.57
N PRO A 140 5.05 8.62 2.37
CA PRO A 140 4.55 9.63 3.29
C PRO A 140 4.18 8.97 4.63
N PHE A 141 4.48 9.63 5.74
CA PHE A 141 4.04 9.21 7.06
C PHE A 141 3.88 10.41 7.99
N LEU A 142 2.97 10.29 8.92
CA LEU A 142 2.61 11.33 9.87
C LEU A 142 2.53 10.72 11.26
N PHE A 143 3.18 11.34 12.24
CA PHE A 143 3.21 10.82 13.60
C PHE A 143 3.11 11.92 14.66
N GLY A 144 2.56 11.56 15.82
CA GLY A 144 2.52 12.41 17.00
C GLY A 144 3.89 12.53 17.65
N ASN A 145 4.29 13.78 17.93
CA ASN A 145 5.61 14.13 18.45
C ASN A 145 5.55 14.82 19.82
N ASP A 146 4.39 14.87 20.45
CA ASP A 146 4.21 15.46 21.78
C ASP A 146 5.23 14.90 22.77
N PRO A 147 6.03 15.74 23.47
CA PRO A 147 7.15 15.28 24.29
C PRO A 147 6.72 14.96 25.73
N HIS A 148 5.58 14.26 25.92
CA HIS A 148 5.13 13.84 27.24
C HIS A 148 4.38 12.51 27.23
N LEU A 149 4.44 11.80 28.35
CA LEU A 149 3.75 10.53 28.53
C LEU A 149 2.26 10.76 28.89
N GLY A 150 1.42 9.81 28.50
CA GLY A 150 -0.03 9.83 28.71
C GLY A 150 -0.79 9.75 27.39
N VAL A 151 -1.88 9.00 27.36
CA VAL A 151 -2.72 8.86 26.16
C VAL A 151 -3.59 10.11 26.00
N HIS A 152 -3.44 10.83 24.89
CA HIS A 152 -4.18 12.04 24.56
C HIS A 152 -4.26 12.23 23.05
N ALA A 153 -5.16 13.10 22.61
CA ALA A 153 -5.16 13.54 21.21
C ALA A 153 -3.90 14.35 20.92
N VAL A 154 -3.27 14.07 19.77
CA VAL A 154 -2.00 14.67 19.38
C VAL A 154 -2.11 16.19 19.23
N LYS A 155 -1.18 16.94 19.83
CA LYS A 155 -1.08 18.40 19.73
C LYS A 155 0.14 18.86 18.93
N GLU A 156 1.19 18.06 18.89
CA GLU A 156 2.37 18.28 18.07
C GLU A 156 2.60 17.06 17.19
N ALA A 157 2.83 17.27 15.90
CA ALA A 157 3.04 16.20 14.93
C ALA A 157 4.11 16.56 13.90
N MET A 158 4.62 15.56 13.22
CA MET A 158 5.53 15.74 12.09
C MET A 158 5.02 14.93 10.90
N PHE A 159 4.90 15.60 9.75
CA PHE A 159 4.67 14.95 8.48
C PHE A 159 5.98 14.80 7.71
N CYS A 160 6.24 13.60 7.21
CA CYS A 160 7.47 13.23 6.52
C CYS A 160 7.18 12.56 5.19
N LEU A 161 8.08 12.73 4.22
CA LEU A 161 8.09 11.96 2.98
C LEU A 161 9.51 11.50 2.67
N ILE A 162 9.70 10.19 2.55
CA ILE A 162 10.94 9.58 2.09
C ILE A 162 10.70 8.81 0.80
N CYS A 163 11.72 8.67 -0.04
CA CYS A 163 11.63 7.99 -1.32
C CYS A 163 12.70 6.89 -1.44
N SER A 164 12.35 5.80 -2.12
CA SER A 164 13.22 4.64 -2.31
C SER A 164 13.05 4.11 -3.72
N PRO A 165 14.12 4.00 -4.54
CA PRO A 165 14.05 3.24 -5.78
C PRO A 165 13.82 1.77 -5.44
N VAL A 166 12.83 1.14 -6.09
CA VAL A 166 12.44 -0.24 -5.83
C VAL A 166 12.40 -1.05 -7.12
N GLY A 167 12.79 -2.31 -7.02
CA GLY A 167 12.71 -3.30 -8.07
C GLY A 167 11.29 -3.88 -8.22
N ALA A 168 11.16 -4.86 -9.10
CA ALA A 168 9.96 -5.67 -9.19
C ALA A 168 9.70 -6.34 -7.84
N TYR A 169 8.45 -6.33 -7.40
CA TYR A 169 8.06 -6.95 -6.11
C TYR A 169 8.36 -8.45 -6.09
N TYR A 170 8.14 -9.11 -7.22
CA TYR A 170 8.51 -10.50 -7.44
C TYR A 170 9.71 -10.54 -8.39
N ALA A 171 10.90 -10.86 -7.87
CA ALA A 171 12.13 -10.92 -8.68
C ALA A 171 12.08 -11.98 -9.79
N GLU A 172 11.30 -13.04 -9.58
CA GLU A 172 11.11 -14.15 -10.52
C GLU A 172 9.87 -13.99 -11.43
N GLY A 173 9.25 -12.80 -11.40
CA GLY A 173 7.99 -12.53 -12.11
C GLY A 173 6.75 -12.85 -11.29
N LEU A 174 5.58 -12.72 -11.93
CA LEU A 174 4.28 -12.96 -11.31
C LEU A 174 4.06 -14.48 -11.16
N ASN A 175 4.20 -14.99 -9.92
CA ASN A 175 4.00 -16.42 -9.61
C ASN A 175 2.91 -16.60 -8.55
N PRO A 176 2.08 -17.65 -8.64
CA PRO A 176 1.07 -17.93 -7.64
C PRO A 176 1.68 -18.22 -6.26
N VAL A 177 1.15 -17.58 -5.23
CA VAL A 177 1.61 -17.72 -3.84
C VAL A 177 0.75 -18.72 -3.06
N LYS A 178 1.33 -19.26 -1.97
CA LYS A 178 0.68 -20.18 -1.04
C LYS A 178 0.22 -19.40 0.19
N ILE A 179 -1.04 -19.55 0.56
CA ILE A 179 -1.69 -18.78 1.62
C ILE A 179 -2.24 -19.71 2.69
N ALA A 180 -1.92 -19.45 3.96
CA ALA A 180 -2.57 -20.09 5.09
C ALA A 180 -3.77 -19.25 5.56
N ILE A 181 -4.94 -19.87 5.81
CA ILE A 181 -6.07 -19.16 6.40
C ILE A 181 -5.84 -19.10 7.91
N GLU A 182 -5.82 -17.87 8.45
CA GLU A 182 -5.51 -17.61 9.86
C GLU A 182 -6.76 -17.76 10.73
N SER A 183 -6.69 -18.61 11.74
CA SER A 183 -7.81 -18.92 12.65
C SER A 183 -7.59 -18.49 14.11
N GLU A 184 -6.37 -18.13 14.50
CA GLU A 184 -6.02 -17.77 15.88
C GLU A 184 -5.92 -16.26 16.08
N ASP A 185 -5.12 -15.62 15.23
CA ASP A 185 -4.89 -14.18 15.30
C ASP A 185 -5.88 -13.41 14.40
N VAL A 186 -6.10 -12.15 14.73
CA VAL A 186 -6.92 -11.24 13.92
C VAL A 186 -6.10 -10.01 13.56
N ARG A 187 -6.28 -9.53 12.33
CA ARG A 187 -5.60 -8.32 11.85
C ARG A 187 -6.24 -7.06 12.44
N ALA A 188 -7.55 -7.03 12.48
CA ALA A 188 -8.35 -5.88 12.89
C ALA A 188 -9.77 -6.31 13.26
N VAL A 189 -10.51 -5.39 13.90
CA VAL A 189 -11.93 -5.58 14.20
C VAL A 189 -12.73 -4.36 13.75
N ARG A 190 -14.02 -4.52 13.48
CA ARG A 190 -14.93 -3.42 13.21
C ARG A 190 -14.97 -2.46 14.40
N GLY A 191 -14.91 -1.15 14.16
CA GLY A 191 -14.79 -0.14 15.21
C GLY A 191 -13.36 0.11 15.70
N GLY A 192 -12.40 -0.75 15.31
CA GLY A 192 -10.98 -0.54 15.53
C GLY A 192 -10.34 0.37 14.47
N THR A 193 -9.06 0.14 14.18
CA THR A 193 -8.26 0.94 13.25
C THR A 193 -8.07 0.29 11.88
N GLY A 194 -8.74 -0.84 11.58
CA GLY A 194 -8.49 -1.68 10.41
C GLY A 194 -8.60 -0.96 9.06
N TYR A 195 -9.48 0.04 8.95
CA TYR A 195 -9.64 0.84 7.74
C TYR A 195 -8.66 2.01 7.62
N ALA A 196 -7.93 2.32 8.70
CA ALA A 196 -6.86 3.32 8.70
C ALA A 196 -5.51 2.66 8.39
N LYS A 197 -4.63 3.38 7.70
CA LYS A 197 -3.30 2.88 7.37
C LYS A 197 -2.30 3.29 8.45
N CYS A 198 -2.36 2.59 9.61
CA CYS A 198 -1.56 2.87 10.80
C CYS A 198 -0.70 1.66 11.20
N GLY A 199 0.47 1.91 11.78
CA GLY A 199 1.47 0.89 12.12
C GLY A 199 0.98 -0.22 13.03
N GLY A 200 0.04 0.08 13.94
CA GLY A 200 -0.55 -0.91 14.84
C GLY A 200 -1.19 -2.10 14.12
N ASN A 201 -1.87 -1.87 12.98
CA ASN A 201 -2.46 -2.94 12.17
C ASN A 201 -1.39 -3.87 11.58
N TYR A 202 -0.22 -3.32 11.25
CA TYR A 202 0.91 -4.08 10.68
C TYR A 202 1.66 -4.83 11.78
N ALA A 203 1.88 -4.22 12.93
CA ALA A 203 2.47 -4.89 14.09
C ALA A 203 1.63 -6.11 14.54
N ALA A 204 0.30 -5.99 14.53
CA ALA A 204 -0.61 -7.08 14.85
C ALA A 204 -0.47 -8.29 13.90
N SER A 205 -0.04 -8.07 12.67
CA SER A 205 0.09 -9.13 11.65
C SER A 205 1.38 -9.96 11.76
N LEU A 206 2.38 -9.51 12.53
CA LEU A 206 3.72 -10.08 12.51
C LEU A 206 3.76 -11.54 13.02
N ARG A 207 3.05 -11.86 14.10
CA ARG A 207 3.06 -13.21 14.70
C ARG A 207 2.50 -14.25 13.72
N ALA A 208 1.34 -14.01 13.17
CA ALA A 208 0.72 -14.91 12.21
C ALA A 208 1.54 -15.02 10.92
N GLY A 209 2.07 -13.89 10.42
CA GLY A 209 2.94 -13.89 9.24
C GLY A 209 4.19 -14.75 9.43
N LYS A 210 4.87 -14.59 10.56
CA LYS A 210 6.06 -15.42 10.90
C LYS A 210 5.71 -16.91 11.00
N ARG A 211 4.60 -17.26 11.66
CA ARG A 211 4.15 -18.65 11.79
C ARG A 211 3.83 -19.26 10.41
N ALA A 212 3.20 -18.51 9.52
CA ALA A 212 2.94 -18.95 8.16
C ALA A 212 4.23 -19.17 7.36
N GLU A 213 5.19 -18.25 7.44
CA GLU A 213 6.49 -18.37 6.79
C GLU A 213 7.27 -19.61 7.26
N GLU A 214 7.30 -19.90 8.56
CA GLU A 214 7.94 -21.08 9.15
C GLU A 214 7.30 -22.39 8.63
N GLN A 215 6.03 -22.35 8.21
CA GLN A 215 5.29 -23.47 7.62
C GLN A 215 5.38 -23.50 6.07
N GLY A 216 6.10 -22.57 5.44
CA GLY A 216 6.30 -22.51 3.99
C GLY A 216 5.17 -21.80 3.22
N TYR A 217 4.35 -21.00 3.90
CA TYR A 217 3.34 -20.15 3.27
C TYR A 217 3.86 -18.72 3.12
N THR A 218 3.46 -18.07 2.03
CA THR A 218 3.91 -16.71 1.71
C THR A 218 3.22 -15.66 2.58
N GLN A 219 1.93 -15.83 2.84
CA GLN A 219 1.07 -14.88 3.57
C GLN A 219 -0.07 -15.64 4.27
N VAL A 220 -0.84 -14.89 5.08
CA VAL A 220 -2.06 -15.39 5.70
C VAL A 220 -3.31 -14.72 5.09
N LEU A 221 -4.41 -15.46 4.99
CA LEU A 221 -5.74 -14.94 4.71
C LEU A 221 -6.44 -14.67 6.04
N TRP A 222 -6.78 -13.41 6.28
CA TRP A 222 -7.38 -12.96 7.52
C TRP A 222 -8.88 -13.21 7.55
N LEU A 223 -9.37 -13.66 8.68
CA LEU A 223 -10.80 -13.75 9.00
C LEU A 223 -11.21 -12.58 9.91
N ASP A 224 -12.48 -12.25 9.90
CA ASP A 224 -13.06 -11.22 10.75
C ASP A 224 -12.80 -11.48 12.25
N GLY A 225 -12.65 -10.41 13.02
CA GLY A 225 -12.23 -10.49 14.40
C GLY A 225 -13.34 -10.90 15.41
N VAL A 226 -14.58 -11.10 14.97
CA VAL A 226 -15.73 -11.43 15.83
C VAL A 226 -16.13 -12.89 15.68
N GLU A 227 -16.53 -13.28 14.48
CA GLU A 227 -17.02 -14.63 14.20
C GLU A 227 -15.91 -15.56 13.71
N ARG A 228 -14.78 -15.02 13.23
CA ARG A 228 -13.66 -15.74 12.60
C ARG A 228 -14.14 -16.64 11.45
N LYS A 229 -15.08 -16.12 10.73
CA LYS A 229 -15.80 -16.84 9.68
C LYS A 229 -15.69 -16.14 8.32
N TYR A 230 -15.69 -14.81 8.31
CA TYR A 230 -15.73 -14.03 7.08
C TYR A 230 -14.33 -13.56 6.68
N ILE A 231 -14.02 -13.70 5.42
CA ILE A 231 -12.73 -13.30 4.85
C ILE A 231 -12.65 -11.77 4.79
N GLU A 232 -11.50 -11.22 5.13
CA GLU A 232 -11.23 -9.78 5.10
C GLU A 232 -10.11 -9.41 4.14
N GLU A 233 -8.88 -9.80 4.42
CA GLU A 233 -7.69 -9.41 3.64
C GLU A 233 -6.70 -10.58 3.52
N VAL A 234 -5.73 -10.49 2.61
CA VAL A 234 -4.61 -11.43 2.49
C VAL A 234 -3.29 -10.72 2.73
N GLY A 235 -2.59 -11.09 3.81
CA GLY A 235 -1.38 -10.38 4.25
C GLY A 235 -1.67 -8.91 4.50
N ALA A 236 -1.03 -8.02 3.73
CA ALA A 236 -1.23 -6.57 3.75
C ALA A 236 -1.96 -6.08 2.48
N MET A 237 -2.77 -6.93 1.84
CA MET A 237 -3.47 -6.68 0.58
C MET A 237 -4.96 -6.97 0.71
N ASN A 238 -5.79 -6.27 -0.07
CA ASN A 238 -7.16 -6.73 -0.29
C ASN A 238 -7.16 -8.01 -1.11
N VAL A 239 -8.23 -8.79 -1.04
CA VAL A 239 -8.36 -10.07 -1.75
C VAL A 239 -9.60 -10.09 -2.63
N MET A 240 -9.50 -10.77 -3.76
CA MET A 240 -10.58 -10.98 -4.71
C MET A 240 -10.58 -12.42 -5.20
N PHE A 241 -11.76 -12.90 -5.57
CA PHE A 241 -11.99 -14.26 -6.04
C PHE A 241 -12.84 -14.23 -7.30
N LYS A 242 -12.54 -15.12 -8.25
CA LYS A 242 -13.43 -15.45 -9.35
C LYS A 242 -14.09 -16.79 -9.06
N ILE A 243 -15.40 -16.74 -8.77
CA ILE A 243 -16.20 -17.91 -8.37
C ILE A 243 -17.38 -18.03 -9.31
N ASP A 244 -17.47 -19.15 -10.03
CA ASP A 244 -18.56 -19.47 -10.98
C ASP A 244 -18.82 -18.29 -11.96
N GLY A 245 -17.73 -17.77 -12.56
CA GLY A 245 -17.71 -16.65 -13.49
C GLY A 245 -17.91 -15.25 -12.88
N LYS A 246 -18.21 -15.13 -11.59
CA LYS A 246 -18.45 -13.86 -10.89
C LYS A 246 -17.25 -13.44 -10.08
N ILE A 247 -17.08 -12.13 -9.93
CA ILE A 247 -16.05 -11.58 -9.06
C ILE A 247 -16.62 -11.31 -7.67
N VAL A 248 -16.02 -11.90 -6.66
CA VAL A 248 -16.41 -11.71 -5.25
C VAL A 248 -15.24 -11.09 -4.49
N THR A 249 -15.50 -10.06 -3.73
CA THR A 249 -14.53 -9.45 -2.82
C THR A 249 -15.20 -9.03 -1.52
N PRO A 250 -14.49 -9.13 -0.36
CA PRO A 250 -15.03 -8.65 0.89
C PRO A 250 -15.49 -7.19 0.80
N ALA A 251 -16.72 -6.92 1.26
CA ALA A 251 -17.23 -5.55 1.38
C ALA A 251 -16.45 -4.78 2.44
N LEU A 252 -16.25 -3.48 2.22
CA LEU A 252 -15.58 -2.61 3.19
C LEU A 252 -16.46 -2.45 4.44
N SER A 253 -16.12 -3.20 5.49
CA SER A 253 -16.91 -3.33 6.73
C SER A 253 -16.47 -2.42 7.86
N GLY A 254 -15.39 -1.61 7.67
CA GLY A 254 -14.78 -0.80 8.70
C GLY A 254 -13.57 -1.46 9.39
N SER A 255 -13.26 -2.73 9.08
CA SER A 255 -12.03 -3.42 9.48
C SER A 255 -11.05 -3.61 8.31
N ILE A 256 -11.50 -3.40 7.08
CA ILE A 256 -10.73 -3.61 5.85
C ILE A 256 -10.23 -2.26 5.32
N LEU A 257 -8.95 -2.21 4.92
CA LEU A 257 -8.38 -1.01 4.30
C LEU A 257 -9.02 -0.78 2.91
N PRO A 258 -9.54 0.44 2.61
CA PRO A 258 -10.04 0.77 1.27
C PRO A 258 -8.87 0.92 0.28
N GLY A 259 -8.46 -0.19 -0.34
CA GLY A 259 -7.30 -0.25 -1.23
C GLY A 259 -7.53 0.51 -2.54
N ILE A 260 -6.56 1.35 -2.92
CA ILE A 260 -6.62 2.09 -4.20
C ILE A 260 -6.48 1.13 -5.38
N THR A 261 -5.59 0.15 -5.27
CA THR A 261 -5.48 -0.92 -6.28
C THR A 261 -6.76 -1.75 -6.36
N ARG A 262 -7.37 -2.10 -5.21
CA ARG A 262 -8.69 -2.76 -5.17
C ARG A 262 -9.74 -1.95 -5.95
N LYS A 263 -9.86 -0.66 -5.65
CA LYS A 263 -10.78 0.25 -6.34
C LYS A 263 -10.55 0.25 -7.86
N SER A 264 -9.29 0.34 -8.27
CA SER A 264 -8.91 0.34 -9.69
C SER A 264 -9.21 -0.99 -10.38
N CYS A 265 -8.95 -2.13 -9.74
CA CYS A 265 -9.34 -3.45 -10.25
C CYS A 265 -10.85 -3.56 -10.46
N LEU A 266 -11.65 -3.08 -9.49
CA LEU A 266 -13.11 -3.11 -9.59
C LEU A 266 -13.62 -2.22 -10.74
N GLU A 267 -13.05 -1.02 -10.91
CA GLU A 267 -13.41 -0.11 -12.00
C GLU A 267 -13.07 -0.73 -13.38
N LEU A 268 -11.89 -1.35 -13.53
CA LEU A 268 -11.49 -2.07 -14.76
C LEU A 268 -12.44 -3.24 -15.05
N MET A 269 -12.66 -4.12 -14.09
CA MET A 269 -13.49 -5.30 -14.30
C MET A 269 -14.94 -4.92 -14.63
N ARG A 270 -15.48 -3.85 -14.02
CA ARG A 270 -16.79 -3.29 -14.40
C ARG A 270 -16.81 -2.81 -15.85
N SER A 271 -15.75 -2.12 -16.29
CA SER A 271 -15.65 -1.66 -17.69
C SER A 271 -15.55 -2.82 -18.69
N TRP A 272 -15.07 -3.98 -18.24
CA TRP A 272 -15.04 -5.21 -19.05
C TRP A 272 -16.30 -6.04 -18.96
N GLY A 273 -17.32 -5.61 -18.19
CA GLY A 273 -18.63 -6.27 -18.10
C GLY A 273 -18.70 -7.44 -17.11
N TYR A 274 -17.74 -7.56 -16.19
CA TYR A 274 -17.81 -8.59 -15.14
C TYR A 274 -18.89 -8.29 -14.11
N ASP A 275 -19.59 -9.34 -13.65
CA ASP A 275 -20.49 -9.29 -12.49
C ASP A 275 -19.66 -9.26 -11.20
N ILE A 276 -19.76 -8.14 -10.46
CA ILE A 276 -18.95 -7.91 -9.26
C ILE A 276 -19.83 -7.83 -8.03
N GLN A 277 -19.50 -8.63 -7.04
CA GLN A 277 -20.18 -8.73 -5.76
C GLN A 277 -19.24 -8.28 -4.62
N GLU A 278 -19.47 -7.09 -4.11
CA GLU A 278 -18.82 -6.59 -2.90
C GLU A 278 -19.68 -7.02 -1.70
N ARG A 279 -19.36 -8.14 -1.06
CA ARG A 279 -20.15 -8.76 0.01
C ARG A 279 -19.29 -9.52 1.00
N GLN A 280 -19.86 -9.94 2.11
CA GLN A 280 -19.23 -10.94 2.96
C GLN A 280 -19.12 -12.27 2.20
N ILE A 281 -18.02 -12.97 2.42
CA ILE A 281 -17.75 -14.32 1.97
C ILE A 281 -17.22 -15.13 3.14
N SER A 282 -17.81 -16.26 3.46
CA SER A 282 -17.33 -17.12 4.54
C SER A 282 -16.18 -18.00 4.09
N VAL A 283 -15.36 -18.44 5.05
CA VAL A 283 -14.31 -19.43 4.78
C VAL A 283 -14.92 -20.73 4.23
N ASP A 284 -16.06 -21.18 4.76
CA ASP A 284 -16.74 -22.39 4.30
C ASP A 284 -17.17 -22.26 2.83
N GLU A 285 -17.78 -21.12 2.44
CA GLU A 285 -18.16 -20.84 1.05
C GLU A 285 -16.93 -20.87 0.12
N LEU A 286 -15.82 -20.25 0.53
CA LEU A 286 -14.59 -20.23 -0.27
C LEU A 286 -14.02 -21.65 -0.45
N LEU A 287 -13.98 -22.44 0.62
CA LEU A 287 -13.42 -23.80 0.57
C LEU A 287 -14.33 -24.78 -0.18
N GLU A 288 -15.65 -24.60 -0.11
CA GLU A 288 -16.60 -25.34 -0.94
C GLU A 288 -16.41 -25.00 -2.42
N ALA A 289 -16.28 -23.71 -2.76
CA ALA A 289 -16.00 -23.29 -4.12
C ALA A 289 -14.66 -23.86 -4.65
N ALA A 290 -13.61 -23.88 -3.80
CA ALA A 290 -12.33 -24.47 -4.15
C ALA A 290 -12.43 -26.00 -4.38
N SER A 291 -13.11 -26.71 -3.48
CA SER A 291 -13.29 -28.17 -3.55
C SER A 291 -14.14 -28.62 -4.74
N SER A 292 -15.14 -27.81 -5.13
CA SER A 292 -16.02 -28.10 -6.25
C SER A 292 -15.51 -27.62 -7.61
N GLY A 293 -14.30 -26.99 -7.65
CA GLY A 293 -13.73 -26.42 -8.87
C GLY A 293 -14.40 -25.11 -9.35
N LYS A 294 -15.29 -24.52 -8.54
CA LYS A 294 -15.95 -23.24 -8.85
C LYS A 294 -15.08 -22.02 -8.54
N LEU A 295 -14.06 -22.14 -7.67
CA LEU A 295 -13.06 -21.10 -7.44
C LEU A 295 -12.03 -21.16 -8.58
N GLU A 296 -12.26 -20.31 -9.59
CA GLU A 296 -11.48 -20.28 -10.81
C GLU A 296 -10.14 -19.53 -10.61
N GLU A 297 -10.20 -18.39 -9.94
CA GLU A 297 -9.01 -17.55 -9.68
C GLU A 297 -9.13 -16.88 -8.31
N ALA A 298 -7.97 -16.61 -7.68
CA ALA A 298 -7.87 -15.80 -6.47
C ALA A 298 -6.61 -14.93 -6.54
N TRP A 299 -6.70 -13.69 -6.06
CA TRP A 299 -5.56 -12.77 -6.05
C TRP A 299 -5.66 -11.72 -4.94
N GLY A 300 -4.49 -11.28 -4.48
CA GLY A 300 -4.34 -10.09 -3.63
C GLY A 300 -4.11 -8.83 -4.46
N THR A 301 -4.48 -7.66 -3.94
CA THR A 301 -4.23 -6.36 -4.59
C THR A 301 -3.60 -5.37 -3.64
N GLY A 302 -2.52 -4.69 -4.07
CA GLY A 302 -1.82 -3.69 -3.27
C GLY A 302 -0.80 -2.88 -4.07
N THR A 303 -0.32 -1.77 -3.53
CA THR A 303 0.62 -0.88 -4.24
C THR A 303 1.94 -1.56 -4.59
N ALA A 304 2.47 -2.40 -3.71
CA ALA A 304 3.78 -3.02 -3.93
C ALA A 304 3.73 -4.09 -5.02
N ALA A 305 2.81 -5.07 -4.89
CA ALA A 305 2.68 -6.20 -5.80
C ALA A 305 1.77 -5.91 -7.01
N VAL A 306 0.98 -4.86 -6.98
CA VAL A 306 -0.12 -4.54 -7.88
C VAL A 306 -1.20 -5.62 -7.82
N VAL A 307 -0.98 -6.78 -8.39
CA VAL A 307 -1.83 -7.97 -8.31
C VAL A 307 -0.93 -9.17 -7.96
N SER A 308 -1.36 -9.98 -7.01
CA SER A 308 -0.63 -11.16 -6.52
C SER A 308 -1.50 -12.41 -6.65
N PRO A 309 -1.26 -13.29 -7.61
CA PRO A 309 -2.06 -14.50 -7.80
C PRO A 309 -1.89 -15.45 -6.62
N ILE A 310 -2.98 -16.13 -6.24
CA ILE A 310 -3.00 -17.14 -5.17
C ILE A 310 -3.24 -18.50 -5.82
N GLY A 311 -2.28 -19.42 -5.65
CA GLY A 311 -2.34 -20.76 -6.23
C GLY A 311 -2.81 -21.83 -5.25
N GLN A 312 -2.66 -21.59 -3.94
CA GLN A 312 -3.03 -22.56 -2.92
C GLN A 312 -3.55 -21.87 -1.65
N LEU A 313 -4.58 -22.48 -1.04
CA LEU A 313 -5.05 -22.15 0.29
C LEU A 313 -4.83 -23.36 1.22
N PHE A 314 -4.43 -23.09 2.46
CA PHE A 314 -4.31 -24.11 3.50
C PHE A 314 -5.24 -23.77 4.67
N TYR A 315 -6.04 -24.74 5.11
CA TYR A 315 -6.94 -24.60 6.25
C TYR A 315 -7.29 -25.96 6.86
N GLY A 316 -7.26 -26.06 8.20
CA GLY A 316 -7.69 -27.27 8.92
C GLY A 316 -6.94 -28.55 8.53
N GLY A 317 -5.64 -28.44 8.19
CA GLY A 317 -4.84 -29.58 7.76
C GLY A 317 -4.98 -29.97 6.27
N ASN A 318 -5.82 -29.26 5.51
CA ASN A 318 -6.06 -29.53 4.10
C ASN A 318 -5.51 -28.43 3.20
N THR A 319 -5.05 -28.81 2.01
CA THR A 319 -4.60 -27.89 0.95
C THR A 319 -5.62 -27.88 -0.17
N TYR A 320 -6.02 -26.68 -0.59
CA TYR A 320 -6.94 -26.43 -1.69
C TYR A 320 -6.19 -25.74 -2.81
N GLN A 321 -6.14 -26.36 -3.97
CA GLN A 321 -5.45 -25.84 -5.14
C GLN A 321 -6.38 -24.97 -5.97
N ILE A 322 -5.86 -23.85 -6.52
CA ILE A 322 -6.59 -22.91 -7.37
C ILE A 322 -5.88 -22.81 -8.71
N SER A 323 -6.62 -22.82 -9.83
CA SER A 323 -6.09 -22.67 -11.20
C SER A 323 -4.91 -23.60 -11.51
N ASP A 324 -4.90 -24.84 -11.03
CA ASP A 324 -3.79 -25.77 -11.18
C ASP A 324 -2.43 -25.16 -10.78
N ASN A 325 -2.45 -24.25 -9.80
CA ASN A 325 -1.30 -23.44 -9.36
C ASN A 325 -0.68 -22.62 -10.51
N GLN A 326 -1.50 -22.18 -11.46
CA GLN A 326 -1.13 -21.29 -12.55
C GLN A 326 -1.73 -19.91 -12.34
N ILE A 327 -1.21 -18.90 -13.04
CA ILE A 327 -1.80 -17.56 -13.05
C ILE A 327 -3.10 -17.61 -13.85
N GLY A 328 -4.19 -17.15 -13.26
CA GLY A 328 -5.46 -17.06 -13.95
C GLY A 328 -5.46 -15.99 -15.05
N GLU A 329 -6.27 -16.19 -16.08
CA GLU A 329 -6.35 -15.30 -17.24
C GLU A 329 -6.77 -13.86 -16.85
N LEU A 330 -7.76 -13.74 -15.97
CA LEU A 330 -8.22 -12.44 -15.49
C LEU A 330 -7.17 -11.77 -14.59
N THR A 331 -6.52 -12.53 -13.74
CA THR A 331 -5.44 -12.06 -12.87
C THR A 331 -4.29 -11.48 -13.68
N GLN A 332 -3.85 -12.17 -14.74
CA GLN A 332 -2.83 -11.69 -15.67
C GLN A 332 -3.29 -10.43 -16.41
N LYS A 333 -4.52 -10.45 -16.94
CA LYS A 333 -5.09 -9.29 -17.65
C LYS A 333 -5.15 -8.04 -16.75
N LEU A 334 -5.54 -8.18 -15.48
CA LEU A 334 -5.56 -7.07 -14.51
C LEU A 334 -4.15 -6.51 -14.26
N TYR A 335 -3.17 -7.41 -14.09
CA TYR A 335 -1.77 -7.02 -13.89
C TYR A 335 -1.26 -6.22 -15.10
N ASP A 336 -1.42 -6.75 -16.31
CA ASP A 336 -0.95 -6.13 -17.56
C ASP A 336 -1.63 -4.79 -17.84
N GLU A 337 -2.92 -4.66 -17.50
CA GLU A 337 -3.66 -3.42 -17.69
C GLU A 337 -3.22 -2.34 -16.72
N LEU A 338 -3.20 -2.67 -15.43
CA LEU A 338 -2.81 -1.71 -14.38
C LEU A 338 -1.35 -1.26 -14.55
N THR A 339 -0.43 -2.18 -14.74
CA THR A 339 0.98 -1.83 -14.95
C THR A 339 1.17 -1.06 -16.25
N GLY A 340 0.48 -1.44 -17.31
CA GLY A 340 0.49 -0.72 -18.58
C GLY A 340 0.05 0.74 -18.44
N ILE A 341 -1.01 1.03 -17.67
CA ILE A 341 -1.45 2.41 -17.36
C ILE A 341 -0.41 3.12 -16.48
N GLN A 342 0.09 2.45 -15.44
CA GLN A 342 1.07 3.01 -14.50
C GLN A 342 2.35 3.48 -15.19
N TRP A 343 2.88 2.69 -16.13
CA TRP A 343 4.06 3.05 -16.90
C TRP A 343 3.75 3.85 -18.17
N GLY A 344 2.49 4.17 -18.44
CA GLY A 344 2.08 4.92 -19.63
C GLY A 344 2.25 4.15 -20.94
N LYS A 345 2.35 2.82 -20.88
CA LYS A 345 2.37 1.92 -22.05
C LYS A 345 0.97 1.69 -22.62
N LYS A 346 -0.06 1.92 -21.83
CA LYS A 346 -1.47 1.83 -22.22
C LYS A 346 -2.18 3.15 -22.00
N ALA A 347 -3.21 3.40 -22.81
CA ALA A 347 -4.05 4.58 -22.68
C ALA A 347 -4.79 4.57 -21.33
N ASP A 348 -4.77 5.69 -20.64
CA ASP A 348 -5.49 5.91 -19.40
C ASP A 348 -6.88 6.52 -19.69
N SER A 349 -7.87 5.67 -19.94
CA SER A 349 -9.25 6.10 -20.18
C SER A 349 -9.98 6.57 -18.91
N PHE A 350 -9.39 6.37 -17.73
CA PHE A 350 -9.98 6.72 -16.44
C PHE A 350 -9.43 8.01 -15.83
N GLY A 351 -8.33 8.55 -16.39
CA GLY A 351 -7.67 9.74 -15.84
C GLY A 351 -6.95 9.47 -14.50
N TRP A 352 -6.40 8.27 -14.30
CA TRP A 352 -5.70 7.89 -13.07
C TRP A 352 -4.25 8.35 -13.01
N SER A 353 -3.67 8.59 -14.17
CA SER A 353 -2.26 8.94 -14.31
C SER A 353 -2.06 10.44 -14.10
N HIS A 354 -1.26 10.80 -13.11
CA HIS A 354 -0.87 12.17 -12.81
C HIS A 354 0.57 12.41 -13.28
N VAL A 355 0.75 13.23 -14.31
CA VAL A 355 2.08 13.62 -14.81
C VAL A 355 2.69 14.63 -13.85
N VAL A 356 3.88 14.33 -13.35
CA VAL A 356 4.63 15.18 -12.42
C VAL A 356 5.59 16.10 -13.14
N CYS A 357 6.47 15.54 -13.97
CA CYS A 357 7.50 16.28 -14.70
C CYS A 357 8.05 15.47 -15.87
N ASN A 358 8.85 16.14 -16.71
CA ASN A 358 9.71 15.47 -17.66
C ASN A 358 10.98 14.97 -16.95
N GLY A 359 11.35 13.74 -17.24
CA GLY A 359 12.48 13.05 -16.62
C GLY A 359 13.84 13.43 -17.20
#